data_72e393025f6f77871cbfc49a53887e7c
#
_entry.id   72e393025f6f77871cbfc49a53887e7c
#
_cell.length_a   1.000
_cell.length_b   1.000
_cell.length_c   1.000
_cell.angle_alpha   90.00
_cell.angle_beta   90.00
_cell.angle_gamma   90.00
#
_symmetry.space_group_name_H-M   'P 1'
#
loop_
_entity.id
_entity.type
_entity.pdbx_description
1 polymer ?
#
loop_
_entity_poly.entity_id
_entity_poly.type
_entity_poly.pdbx_seq_one_letter_code
_entity_poly.pdbx_strand_id
1 'polypeptide(L)'
;MVLEHIGMPQPGDCRVVFSASAKELNAAIQAEQAAENPPQTEEDLLTAAVNRAILTGFSTLYQELVEKERLVPVTDPDFELLAVNRAEGFRAGAEFYCLPPLELERYTGFTQPIQPRPIRQVSIELEVNTRHGDEDRAADAAGKAALRQQVARELYAQRCAQAKALARRELIFQLGGCVRGTLPKDLVSGNYFAEQRNFNLRLQANNVNFDQYLKVRGQTVEQFRTELHAQAEQKLRGNLGLLMVAEREHLWPTDAEVEAALAHWKGERTFPANDFRKVRQGIASQRAVEFVEAHSTLLPPPEEPVLETIA
;
A
#
# COMPACT_ATOMS: atom_id res chain seq x y z
N MET A 1 -9.18 15.31 25.31
CA MET A 1 -7.69 15.35 25.20
C MET A 1 -7.21 16.74 24.86
N VAL A 2 -5.98 17.10 25.23
CA VAL A 2 -5.41 18.44 25.01
C VAL A 2 -4.04 18.30 24.35
N LEU A 3 -3.84 19.05 23.26
CA LEU A 3 -2.54 19.16 22.60
C LEU A 3 -1.60 20.00 23.49
N GLU A 4 -0.44 19.47 23.84
CA GLU A 4 0.58 20.17 24.61
C GLU A 4 1.68 20.75 23.71
N HIS A 5 2.12 19.95 22.74
CA HIS A 5 3.22 20.34 21.88
C HIS A 5 3.10 19.69 20.50
N ILE A 6 3.53 20.42 19.48
CA ILE A 6 3.79 19.91 18.12
C ILE A 6 5.20 20.29 17.72
N GLY A 7 5.94 19.33 17.17
CA GLY A 7 7.28 19.53 16.64
C GLY A 7 7.41 18.88 15.27
N MET A 8 8.21 19.50 14.41
CA MET A 8 8.61 18.95 13.11
C MET A 8 10.13 18.95 13.02
N PRO A 9 10.81 17.97 13.63
CA PRO A 9 12.27 17.93 13.67
C PRO A 9 12.92 17.83 12.29
N GLN A 10 12.20 17.27 11.32
CA GLN A 10 12.56 17.25 9.91
C GLN A 10 11.31 17.52 9.06
N PRO A 11 11.46 18.03 7.82
CA PRO A 11 10.32 18.22 6.92
C PRO A 11 9.54 16.93 6.74
N GLY A 12 8.26 16.93 7.10
CA GLY A 12 7.38 15.77 7.01
C GLY A 12 7.39 14.85 8.24
N ASP A 13 8.29 15.01 9.22
CA ASP A 13 8.29 14.26 10.49
C ASP A 13 7.46 15.04 11.51
N CYS A 14 6.29 14.56 11.86
CA CYS A 14 5.37 15.23 12.79
C CYS A 14 5.33 14.48 14.13
N ARG A 15 5.71 15.18 15.18
CA ARG A 15 5.70 14.68 16.57
C ARG A 15 4.78 15.52 17.43
N VAL A 16 3.85 14.85 18.06
CA VAL A 16 2.80 15.48 18.85
C VAL A 16 2.87 14.94 20.27
N VAL A 17 2.76 15.83 21.27
CA VAL A 17 2.57 15.43 22.67
C VAL A 17 1.20 15.93 23.10
N PHE A 18 0.43 15.06 23.73
CA PHE A 18 -0.90 15.34 24.19
C PHE A 18 -1.16 14.69 25.56
N SER A 19 -2.16 15.20 26.25
CA SER A 19 -2.60 14.66 27.54
C SER A 19 -4.09 14.39 27.56
N ALA A 20 -4.48 13.42 28.39
CA ALA A 20 -5.85 13.13 28.74
C ALA A 20 -6.03 13.28 30.25
N SER A 21 -7.15 13.86 30.66
CA SER A 21 -7.50 14.06 32.06
C SER A 21 -7.77 12.76 32.82
N ALA A 22 -7.69 12.81 34.14
CA ALA A 22 -8.12 11.70 34.99
C ALA A 22 -9.56 11.24 34.72
N LYS A 23 -10.44 12.15 34.35
CA LYS A 23 -11.84 11.83 33.98
C LYS A 23 -11.90 10.95 32.73
N GLU A 24 -11.13 11.29 31.69
CA GLU A 24 -11.07 10.52 30.42
C GLU A 24 -10.44 9.15 30.65
N LEU A 25 -9.35 9.08 31.43
CA LEU A 25 -8.70 7.81 31.76
C LEU A 25 -9.64 6.90 32.59
N ASN A 26 -10.29 7.44 33.63
CA ASN A 26 -11.19 6.66 34.46
C ASN A 26 -12.43 6.18 33.70
N ALA A 27 -12.97 6.97 32.77
CA ALA A 27 -14.06 6.52 31.90
C ALA A 27 -13.62 5.33 31.01
N ALA A 28 -12.40 5.37 30.48
CA ALA A 28 -11.83 4.26 29.70
C ALA A 28 -11.58 3.02 30.58
N ILE A 29 -11.10 3.17 31.81
CA ILE A 29 -10.93 2.08 32.77
C ILE A 29 -12.29 1.39 33.04
N GLN A 30 -13.34 2.16 33.29
CA GLN A 30 -14.69 1.62 33.53
C GLN A 30 -15.21 0.85 32.31
N ALA A 31 -14.95 1.36 31.10
CA ALA A 31 -15.36 0.69 29.86
C ALA A 31 -14.59 -0.64 29.64
N GLU A 32 -13.28 -0.71 29.97
CA GLU A 32 -12.52 -1.95 29.91
C GLU A 32 -12.95 -2.97 30.96
N GLN A 33 -13.27 -2.52 32.18
CA GLN A 33 -13.81 -3.40 33.23
C GLN A 33 -15.17 -3.99 32.88
N ALA A 34 -15.97 -3.28 32.10
CA ALA A 34 -17.30 -3.73 31.65
C ALA A 34 -17.24 -4.57 30.35
N ALA A 35 -16.08 -4.79 29.75
CA ALA A 35 -15.93 -5.59 28.55
C ALA A 35 -16.18 -7.09 28.83
N GLU A 36 -16.55 -7.88 27.81
CA GLU A 36 -16.78 -9.32 27.94
C GLU A 36 -15.58 -10.09 28.49
N ASN A 37 -14.37 -9.64 28.17
CA ASN A 37 -13.10 -10.23 28.63
C ASN A 37 -12.21 -9.12 29.24
N PRO A 38 -12.48 -8.73 30.50
CA PRO A 38 -11.71 -7.66 31.13
C PRO A 38 -10.26 -8.09 31.41
N PRO A 39 -9.27 -7.19 31.32
CA PRO A 39 -7.89 -7.46 31.66
C PRO A 39 -7.76 -7.98 33.10
N GLN A 40 -6.86 -8.98 33.29
CA GLN A 40 -6.71 -9.69 34.56
C GLN A 40 -5.80 -8.97 35.57
N THR A 41 -4.88 -8.16 35.05
CA THR A 41 -3.94 -7.39 35.90
C THR A 41 -4.24 -5.90 35.84
N GLU A 42 -3.81 -5.16 36.87
CA GLU A 42 -3.98 -3.72 36.91
C GLU A 42 -3.16 -3.03 35.82
N GLU A 43 -1.99 -3.54 35.47
CA GLU A 43 -1.13 -3.04 34.41
C GLU A 43 -1.77 -3.22 33.04
N ASP A 44 -2.31 -4.40 32.76
CA ASP A 44 -3.02 -4.68 31.52
C ASP A 44 -4.27 -3.82 31.38
N LEU A 45 -4.99 -3.60 32.50
CA LEU A 45 -6.17 -2.75 32.54
C LEU A 45 -5.84 -1.28 32.22
N LEU A 46 -4.76 -0.77 32.80
CA LEU A 46 -4.30 0.59 32.51
C LEU A 46 -3.85 0.74 31.06
N THR A 47 -3.11 -0.24 30.55
CA THR A 47 -2.65 -0.24 29.15
C THR A 47 -3.84 -0.29 28.19
N ALA A 48 -4.80 -1.18 28.42
CA ALA A 48 -6.01 -1.28 27.61
C ALA A 48 -6.85 0.01 27.67
N ALA A 49 -7.00 0.59 28.87
CA ALA A 49 -7.72 1.85 29.07
C ALA A 49 -7.07 3.05 28.36
N VAL A 50 -5.73 3.17 28.42
CA VAL A 50 -4.99 4.19 27.68
C VAL A 50 -5.21 4.02 26.18
N ASN A 51 -5.05 2.81 25.65
CA ASN A 51 -5.27 2.52 24.23
C ASN A 51 -6.71 2.87 23.80
N ARG A 52 -7.72 2.48 24.58
CA ARG A 52 -9.11 2.86 24.33
C ARG A 52 -9.31 4.35 24.33
N ALA A 53 -8.76 5.06 25.34
CA ALA A 53 -8.88 6.51 25.44
C ALA A 53 -8.21 7.21 24.24
N ILE A 54 -7.05 6.74 23.79
CA ILE A 54 -6.39 7.23 22.56
C ILE A 54 -7.28 7.02 21.35
N LEU A 55 -7.74 5.78 21.10
CA LEU A 55 -8.56 5.45 19.92
C LEU A 55 -9.88 6.26 19.88
N THR A 56 -10.47 6.57 21.01
CA THR A 56 -11.72 7.33 21.09
C THR A 56 -11.52 8.84 21.08
N GLY A 57 -10.50 9.36 21.76
CA GLY A 57 -10.32 10.78 22.01
C GLY A 57 -9.32 11.50 21.10
N PHE A 58 -8.32 10.77 20.57
CA PHE A 58 -7.30 11.37 19.71
C PHE A 58 -7.83 11.80 18.34
N SER A 59 -8.93 11.19 17.88
CA SER A 59 -9.50 11.45 16.57
C SER A 59 -9.80 12.93 16.31
N THR A 60 -10.45 13.60 17.28
CA THR A 60 -10.78 15.02 17.18
C THR A 60 -9.53 15.89 17.18
N LEU A 61 -8.60 15.62 18.10
CA LEU A 61 -7.33 16.34 18.20
C LEU A 61 -6.51 16.19 16.92
N TYR A 62 -6.45 14.98 16.34
CA TYR A 62 -5.75 14.71 15.09
C TYR A 62 -6.37 15.46 13.92
N GLN A 63 -7.70 15.48 13.81
CA GLN A 63 -8.40 16.21 12.75
C GLN A 63 -8.13 17.71 12.84
N GLU A 64 -8.31 18.31 14.03
CA GLU A 64 -8.04 19.73 14.27
C GLU A 64 -6.60 20.10 13.94
N LEU A 65 -5.64 19.23 14.30
CA LEU A 65 -4.22 19.44 14.02
C LEU A 65 -3.95 19.41 12.50
N VAL A 66 -4.46 18.39 11.81
CA VAL A 66 -4.28 18.21 10.36
C VAL A 66 -4.87 19.38 9.58
N GLU A 67 -6.05 19.86 9.97
CA GLU A 67 -6.71 20.99 9.33
C GLU A 67 -5.98 22.31 9.60
N LYS A 68 -5.65 22.58 10.87
CA LYS A 68 -5.00 23.82 11.30
C LYS A 68 -3.63 24.00 10.67
N GLU A 69 -2.81 22.97 10.69
CA GLU A 69 -1.44 22.99 10.17
C GLU A 69 -1.38 22.61 8.67
N ARG A 70 -2.52 22.34 8.02
CA ARG A 70 -2.65 21.93 6.62
C ARG A 70 -1.75 20.75 6.27
N LEU A 71 -1.72 19.75 7.15
CA LEU A 71 -0.90 18.58 6.99
C LEU A 71 -1.54 17.58 6.01
N VAL A 72 -0.72 16.82 5.33
CA VAL A 72 -1.13 15.64 4.55
C VAL A 72 -0.42 14.42 5.11
N PRO A 73 -0.95 13.79 6.18
CA PRO A 73 -0.30 12.64 6.79
C PRO A 73 -0.25 11.46 5.82
N VAL A 74 0.91 10.81 5.73
CA VAL A 74 1.16 9.68 4.80
C VAL A 74 1.37 8.35 5.52
N THR A 75 1.54 8.38 6.85
CA THR A 75 1.57 7.19 7.70
C THR A 75 0.49 7.27 8.78
N ASP A 76 0.23 6.13 9.41
CA ASP A 76 -0.56 6.08 10.62
C ASP A 76 0.25 6.64 11.78
N PRO A 77 -0.38 7.29 12.77
CA PRO A 77 0.28 7.67 14.01
C PRO A 77 0.73 6.44 14.79
N ASP A 78 1.98 6.47 15.23
CA ASP A 78 2.53 5.55 16.23
C ASP A 78 2.51 6.23 17.60
N PHE A 79 2.04 5.52 18.63
CA PHE A 79 1.79 6.09 19.94
C PHE A 79 2.77 5.58 20.99
N GLU A 80 3.31 6.49 21.77
CA GLU A 80 4.17 6.21 22.92
C GLU A 80 3.54 6.77 24.19
N LEU A 81 3.40 5.92 25.22
CA LEU A 81 2.95 6.35 26.53
C LEU A 81 4.12 6.98 27.31
N LEU A 82 4.03 8.26 27.61
CA LEU A 82 5.07 9.01 28.32
C LEU A 82 4.88 8.97 29.84
N ALA A 83 3.63 9.06 30.31
CA ALA A 83 3.29 8.97 31.72
C ALA A 83 1.84 8.59 31.92
N VAL A 84 1.54 7.86 32.99
CA VAL A 84 0.17 7.53 33.41
C VAL A 84 0.04 7.60 34.92
N ASN A 85 -1.03 8.28 35.37
CA ASN A 85 -1.39 8.38 36.80
C ASN A 85 -2.92 8.45 36.92
N ARG A 86 -3.54 7.57 37.66
CA ARG A 86 -5.01 7.53 37.82
C ARG A 86 -5.61 8.83 38.32
N ALA A 87 -4.87 9.58 39.15
CA ALA A 87 -5.34 10.84 39.73
C ALA A 87 -5.19 12.03 38.77
N GLU A 88 -4.26 11.96 37.82
CA GLU A 88 -3.92 13.06 36.93
C GLU A 88 -4.33 12.79 35.47
N GLY A 89 -4.41 11.51 35.07
CA GLY A 89 -4.65 11.07 33.71
C GLY A 89 -3.41 10.47 33.07
N PHE A 90 -3.23 10.68 31.76
CA PHE A 90 -2.01 10.23 31.07
C PHE A 90 -1.50 11.28 30.10
N ARG A 91 -0.24 11.13 29.75
CA ARG A 91 0.47 11.90 28.74
C ARG A 91 1.07 10.96 27.71
N ALA A 92 0.86 11.22 26.43
CA ALA A 92 1.35 10.38 25.35
C ALA A 92 1.92 11.21 24.21
N GLY A 93 2.81 10.58 23.44
CA GLY A 93 3.31 11.06 22.17
C GLY A 93 2.59 10.36 21.01
N ALA A 94 2.49 11.04 19.88
CA ALA A 94 2.16 10.45 18.60
C ALA A 94 3.17 10.91 17.56
N GLU A 95 3.73 9.97 16.81
CA GLU A 95 4.66 10.23 15.71
C GLU A 95 4.06 9.74 14.40
N PHE A 96 4.03 10.59 13.38
CA PHE A 96 3.57 10.22 12.03
C PHE A 96 4.25 11.10 10.98
N TYR A 97 4.32 10.57 9.76
CA TYR A 97 4.89 11.31 8.64
C TYR A 97 3.80 11.97 7.82
N CYS A 98 4.09 13.20 7.41
CA CYS A 98 3.29 13.98 6.47
C CYS A 98 4.02 14.07 5.14
N LEU A 99 3.31 14.43 4.07
CA LEU A 99 3.91 14.72 2.78
C LEU A 99 4.94 15.84 2.95
N PRO A 100 6.24 15.56 2.76
CA PRO A 100 7.27 16.60 2.87
C PRO A 100 7.18 17.57 1.68
N PRO A 101 7.87 18.71 1.72
CA PRO A 101 7.95 19.63 0.60
C PRO A 101 8.73 18.96 -0.55
N LEU A 102 7.98 18.43 -1.52
CA LEU A 102 8.49 17.76 -2.71
C LEU A 102 8.11 18.55 -3.96
N GLU A 103 8.93 18.41 -5.00
CA GLU A 103 8.68 18.95 -6.32
C GLU A 103 8.36 17.82 -7.29
N LEU A 104 7.32 18.00 -8.09
CA LEU A 104 6.93 17.07 -9.15
C LEU A 104 7.26 17.69 -10.51
N GLU A 105 8.33 17.21 -11.15
CA GLU A 105 8.83 17.74 -12.43
C GLU A 105 7.88 17.41 -13.58
N ARG A 106 7.43 16.16 -13.63
CA ARG A 106 6.57 15.65 -14.70
C ARG A 106 5.66 14.55 -14.17
N TYR A 107 4.41 14.50 -14.63
CA TYR A 107 3.43 13.46 -14.29
C TYR A 107 2.55 13.03 -15.47
N THR A 108 2.88 13.47 -16.69
CA THR A 108 2.20 13.11 -17.94
C THR A 108 3.23 12.75 -19.02
N GLY A 109 2.76 12.15 -20.12
CA GLY A 109 3.59 11.86 -21.28
C GLY A 109 4.59 10.71 -21.06
N PHE A 110 4.32 9.82 -20.12
CA PHE A 110 5.11 8.59 -19.98
C PHE A 110 4.78 7.63 -21.12
N THR A 111 5.74 6.76 -21.44
CA THR A 111 5.54 5.69 -22.41
C THR A 111 5.97 4.37 -21.79
N GLN A 112 5.10 3.38 -21.83
CA GLN A 112 5.37 2.08 -21.26
C GLN A 112 4.85 0.97 -22.16
N PRO A 113 5.69 0.01 -22.60
CA PRO A 113 5.22 -1.13 -23.38
C PRO A 113 4.49 -2.15 -22.50
N ILE A 114 3.40 -2.71 -23.04
CA ILE A 114 2.75 -3.89 -22.47
C ILE A 114 3.48 -5.11 -22.99
N GLN A 115 4.27 -5.76 -22.14
CA GLN A 115 5.09 -6.92 -22.50
C GLN A 115 4.56 -8.20 -21.84
N PRO A 116 3.65 -8.94 -22.48
CA PRO A 116 3.17 -10.21 -21.97
C PRO A 116 4.30 -11.26 -21.98
N ARG A 117 4.36 -12.06 -20.93
CA ARG A 117 5.29 -13.20 -20.90
C ARG A 117 4.89 -14.23 -21.96
N PRO A 118 5.86 -14.82 -22.67
CA PRO A 118 5.60 -15.87 -23.62
C PRO A 118 4.82 -17.04 -22.99
N ILE A 119 4.02 -17.73 -23.80
CA ILE A 119 3.26 -18.91 -23.37
C ILE A 119 4.12 -20.13 -23.66
N ARG A 120 4.24 -21.02 -22.68
CA ARG A 120 4.88 -22.31 -22.86
C ARG A 120 3.93 -23.26 -23.58
N GLN A 121 4.42 -23.98 -24.57
CA GLN A 121 3.62 -24.96 -25.28
C GLN A 121 3.06 -26.04 -24.35
N VAL A 122 3.83 -26.45 -23.32
CA VAL A 122 3.37 -27.38 -22.29
C VAL A 122 2.15 -26.84 -21.53
N SER A 123 2.05 -25.54 -21.30
CA SER A 123 0.87 -24.93 -20.64
C SER A 123 -0.37 -25.02 -21.50
N ILE A 124 -0.23 -24.89 -22.83
CA ILE A 124 -1.33 -25.06 -23.77
C ILE A 124 -1.82 -26.53 -23.78
N GLU A 125 -0.89 -27.48 -23.89
CA GLU A 125 -1.24 -28.90 -23.91
C GLU A 125 -1.88 -29.36 -22.58
N LEU A 126 -1.38 -28.86 -21.44
CA LEU A 126 -1.96 -29.15 -20.13
C LEU A 126 -3.42 -28.65 -20.04
N GLU A 127 -3.67 -27.42 -20.45
CA GLU A 127 -5.01 -26.84 -20.44
C GLU A 127 -5.96 -27.54 -21.43
N VAL A 128 -5.47 -27.89 -22.64
CA VAL A 128 -6.23 -28.67 -23.59
C VAL A 128 -6.61 -30.04 -23.02
N ASN A 129 -5.67 -30.71 -22.37
CA ASN A 129 -5.94 -32.04 -21.77
C ASN A 129 -6.91 -31.93 -20.58
N THR A 130 -6.83 -30.85 -19.78
CA THR A 130 -7.75 -30.62 -18.66
C THR A 130 -9.18 -30.36 -19.15
N ARG A 131 -9.37 -29.67 -20.26
CA ARG A 131 -10.69 -29.38 -20.83
C ARG A 131 -11.32 -30.58 -21.60
N HIS A 132 -10.48 -31.43 -22.16
CA HIS A 132 -10.95 -32.58 -22.96
C HIS A 132 -11.42 -33.75 -22.11
N GLY A 133 -11.19 -33.81 -20.78
CA GLY A 133 -11.63 -34.96 -20.00
C GLY A 133 -11.54 -36.31 -20.71
N ASP A 134 -11.83 -37.41 -20.08
CA ASP A 134 -11.79 -38.75 -20.67
C ASP A 134 -12.86 -39.01 -21.75
N GLU A 135 -13.78 -38.08 -22.00
CA GLU A 135 -14.95 -38.33 -22.87
C GLU A 135 -14.72 -38.07 -24.36
N ASP A 136 -13.70 -37.32 -24.77
CA ASP A 136 -13.48 -36.95 -26.19
C ASP A 136 -12.18 -37.50 -26.82
N ARG A 137 -11.91 -38.77 -26.65
CA ARG A 137 -10.86 -39.46 -27.42
C ARG A 137 -11.13 -39.50 -28.96
N ALA A 138 -12.32 -39.06 -29.37
CA ALA A 138 -12.77 -39.14 -30.77
C ALA A 138 -12.75 -37.79 -31.52
N ALA A 139 -12.28 -36.67 -30.92
CA ALA A 139 -12.13 -35.41 -31.65
C ALA A 139 -11.07 -35.59 -32.75
N ASP A 140 -11.43 -35.21 -33.97
CA ASP A 140 -10.52 -35.26 -35.10
C ASP A 140 -9.31 -34.31 -34.90
N ALA A 141 -8.25 -34.50 -35.70
CA ALA A 141 -7.04 -33.68 -35.59
C ALA A 141 -7.30 -32.18 -35.79
N ALA A 142 -8.33 -31.84 -36.59
CA ALA A 142 -8.73 -30.45 -36.84
C ALA A 142 -9.40 -29.80 -35.61
N GLY A 143 -10.27 -30.55 -34.93
CA GLY A 143 -10.90 -30.08 -33.69
C GLY A 143 -9.88 -29.85 -32.58
N LYS A 144 -8.88 -30.73 -32.42
CA LYS A 144 -7.78 -30.52 -31.45
C LYS A 144 -6.90 -29.33 -31.80
N ALA A 145 -6.64 -29.08 -33.08
CA ALA A 145 -5.87 -27.91 -33.51
C ALA A 145 -6.63 -26.61 -33.24
N ALA A 146 -7.94 -26.58 -33.52
CA ALA A 146 -8.79 -25.42 -33.23
C ALA A 146 -8.84 -25.11 -31.71
N LEU A 147 -8.97 -26.15 -30.86
CA LEU A 147 -8.95 -25.97 -29.40
C LEU A 147 -7.60 -25.46 -28.91
N ARG A 148 -6.47 -25.99 -29.42
CA ARG A 148 -5.15 -25.45 -29.07
C ARG A 148 -5.02 -23.96 -29.39
N GLN A 149 -5.51 -23.53 -30.55
CA GLN A 149 -5.50 -22.10 -30.91
C GLN A 149 -6.38 -21.28 -30.00
N GLN A 150 -7.56 -21.77 -29.63
CA GLN A 150 -8.44 -21.09 -28.69
C GLN A 150 -7.79 -20.95 -27.32
N VAL A 151 -7.26 -22.03 -26.75
CA VAL A 151 -6.55 -22.05 -25.47
C VAL A 151 -5.35 -21.11 -25.50
N ALA A 152 -4.55 -21.12 -26.57
CA ALA A 152 -3.43 -20.21 -26.73
C ALA A 152 -3.86 -18.73 -26.68
N ARG A 153 -4.96 -18.37 -27.37
CA ARG A 153 -5.51 -17.00 -27.33
C ARG A 153 -6.01 -16.60 -25.95
N GLU A 154 -6.71 -17.49 -25.25
CA GLU A 154 -7.22 -17.23 -23.89
C GLU A 154 -6.09 -17.04 -22.89
N LEU A 155 -5.09 -17.92 -22.90
CA LEU A 155 -3.89 -17.78 -22.07
C LEU A 155 -3.14 -16.48 -22.39
N TYR A 156 -3.05 -16.13 -23.68
CA TYR A 156 -2.41 -14.88 -24.09
C TYR A 156 -3.18 -13.65 -23.60
N ALA A 157 -4.50 -13.66 -23.71
CA ALA A 157 -5.34 -12.58 -23.18
C ALA A 157 -5.12 -12.38 -21.65
N GLN A 158 -5.01 -13.48 -20.90
CA GLN A 158 -4.67 -13.42 -19.47
C GLN A 158 -3.26 -12.83 -19.24
N ARG A 159 -2.26 -13.23 -20.06
CA ARG A 159 -0.91 -12.67 -19.98
C ARG A 159 -0.88 -11.18 -20.32
N CYS A 160 -1.64 -10.76 -21.32
CA CYS A 160 -1.78 -9.34 -21.67
C CYS A 160 -2.42 -8.53 -20.55
N ALA A 161 -3.46 -9.05 -19.89
CA ALA A 161 -4.07 -8.40 -18.74
C ALA A 161 -3.08 -8.25 -17.56
N GLN A 162 -2.31 -9.29 -17.26
CA GLN A 162 -1.25 -9.26 -16.26
C GLN A 162 -0.15 -8.25 -16.64
N ALA A 163 0.29 -8.24 -17.90
CA ALA A 163 1.30 -7.31 -18.41
C ALA A 163 0.81 -5.85 -18.36
N LYS A 164 -0.47 -5.61 -18.66
CA LYS A 164 -1.07 -4.28 -18.52
C LYS A 164 -1.06 -3.79 -17.07
N ALA A 165 -1.38 -4.67 -16.12
CA ALA A 165 -1.30 -4.32 -14.69
C ALA A 165 0.15 -4.02 -14.24
N LEU A 166 1.14 -4.73 -14.79
CA LEU A 166 2.55 -4.44 -14.54
C LEU A 166 2.97 -3.11 -15.19
N ALA A 167 2.55 -2.85 -16.43
CA ALA A 167 2.83 -1.59 -17.12
C ALA A 167 2.28 -0.37 -16.37
N ARG A 168 1.08 -0.48 -15.78
CA ARG A 168 0.52 0.55 -14.89
C ARG A 168 1.40 0.82 -13.66
N ARG A 169 1.91 -0.23 -13.03
CA ARG A 169 2.83 -0.09 -11.88
C ARG A 169 4.13 0.59 -12.29
N GLU A 170 4.61 0.29 -13.49
CA GLU A 170 5.81 0.90 -14.04
C GLU A 170 5.62 2.39 -14.34
N LEU A 171 4.43 2.83 -14.75
CA LEU A 171 4.11 4.26 -14.87
C LEU A 171 4.23 4.98 -13.51
N ILE A 172 3.75 4.37 -12.43
CA ILE A 172 3.88 4.93 -11.07
C ILE A 172 5.36 4.96 -10.63
N PHE A 173 6.12 3.95 -11.01
CA PHE A 173 7.56 3.91 -10.73
C PHE A 173 8.31 5.00 -11.51
N GLN A 174 7.96 5.24 -12.78
CA GLN A 174 8.49 6.37 -13.57
C GLN A 174 8.08 7.72 -12.97
N LEU A 175 6.84 7.86 -12.48
CA LEU A 175 6.39 9.04 -11.74
C LEU A 175 7.28 9.30 -10.52
N GLY A 176 7.64 8.25 -9.75
CA GLY A 176 8.56 8.36 -8.62
C GLY A 176 9.92 8.91 -9.01
N GLY A 177 10.42 8.59 -10.20
CA GLY A 177 11.64 9.15 -10.76
C GLY A 177 11.57 10.64 -11.11
N CYS A 178 10.35 11.22 -11.16
CA CYS A 178 10.11 12.65 -11.40
C CYS A 178 9.84 13.44 -10.11
N VAL A 179 9.83 12.80 -8.94
CA VAL A 179 9.63 13.44 -7.64
C VAL A 179 11.00 13.81 -7.05
N ARG A 180 11.21 15.11 -6.78
CA ARG A 180 12.44 15.66 -6.20
C ARG A 180 12.21 16.13 -4.78
N GLY A 181 13.27 16.14 -4.01
CA GLY A 181 13.26 16.60 -2.61
C GLY A 181 13.77 15.51 -1.66
N THR A 182 13.96 15.89 -0.41
CA THR A 182 14.48 15.01 0.64
C THR A 182 13.31 14.31 1.35
N LEU A 183 13.41 12.99 1.48
CA LEU A 183 12.48 12.20 2.28
C LEU A 183 13.06 11.97 3.69
N PRO A 184 12.23 11.93 4.73
CA PRO A 184 12.64 11.49 6.06
C PRO A 184 13.25 10.09 6.00
N LYS A 185 14.40 9.89 6.65
CA LYS A 185 15.13 8.60 6.58
C LYS A 185 14.30 7.44 7.13
N ASP A 186 13.58 7.69 8.21
CA ASP A 186 12.80 6.65 8.87
C ASP A 186 11.57 6.27 8.04
N LEU A 187 10.95 7.22 7.32
CA LEU A 187 9.90 6.95 6.35
C LEU A 187 10.41 6.04 5.21
N VAL A 188 11.61 6.32 4.68
CA VAL A 188 12.25 5.47 3.65
C VAL A 188 12.57 4.09 4.21
N SER A 189 13.14 4.03 5.43
CA SER A 189 13.47 2.76 6.10
C SER A 189 12.22 1.93 6.39
N GLY A 190 11.14 2.54 6.86
CA GLY A 190 9.85 1.87 7.09
C GLY A 190 9.30 1.25 5.81
N ASN A 191 9.35 2.00 4.70
CA ASN A 191 8.93 1.48 3.40
C ASN A 191 9.85 0.34 2.90
N TYR A 192 11.16 0.45 3.11
CA TYR A 192 12.11 -0.62 2.78
C TYR A 192 11.80 -1.92 3.53
N PHE A 193 11.56 -1.86 4.85
CA PHE A 193 11.20 -3.04 5.64
C PHE A 193 9.85 -3.65 5.22
N ALA A 194 8.88 -2.82 4.84
CA ALA A 194 7.61 -3.30 4.29
C ALA A 194 7.82 -4.05 2.96
N GLU A 195 8.64 -3.52 2.05
CA GLU A 195 8.96 -4.18 0.78
C GLU A 195 9.78 -5.47 0.99
N GLN A 196 10.71 -5.48 1.93
CA GLN A 196 11.47 -6.68 2.30
C GLN A 196 10.53 -7.78 2.84
N ARG A 197 9.59 -7.43 3.71
CA ARG A 197 8.57 -8.37 4.20
C ARG A 197 7.71 -8.92 3.07
N ASN A 198 7.22 -8.05 2.19
CA ASN A 198 6.42 -8.45 1.02
C ASN A 198 7.22 -9.36 0.07
N PHE A 199 8.51 -9.11 -0.10
CA PHE A 199 9.39 -9.95 -0.89
C PHE A 199 9.54 -11.35 -0.26
N ASN A 200 9.79 -11.43 1.05
CA ASN A 200 9.89 -12.69 1.78
C ASN A 200 8.60 -13.51 1.70
N LEU A 201 7.44 -12.87 1.84
CA LEU A 201 6.14 -13.54 1.68
C LEU A 201 5.97 -14.12 0.26
N ARG A 202 6.42 -13.41 -0.78
CA ARG A 202 6.39 -13.91 -2.15
C ARG A 202 7.33 -15.11 -2.36
N LEU A 203 8.51 -15.13 -1.76
CA LEU A 203 9.41 -16.28 -1.81
C LEU A 203 8.75 -17.50 -1.15
N GLN A 204 8.17 -17.32 0.04
CA GLN A 204 7.46 -18.38 0.77
C GLN A 204 6.28 -18.94 -0.04
N ALA A 205 5.44 -18.06 -0.61
CA ALA A 205 4.28 -18.46 -1.42
C ALA A 205 4.67 -19.25 -2.68
N ASN A 206 5.88 -19.06 -3.20
CA ASN A 206 6.41 -19.79 -4.36
C ASN A 206 7.35 -20.93 -3.98
N ASN A 207 7.52 -21.24 -2.68
CA ASN A 207 8.48 -22.23 -2.17
C ASN A 207 9.91 -22.01 -2.68
N VAL A 208 10.33 -20.75 -2.81
CA VAL A 208 11.67 -20.37 -3.25
C VAL A 208 12.50 -19.96 -2.05
N ASN A 209 13.69 -20.57 -1.90
CA ASN A 209 14.67 -20.16 -0.91
C ASN A 209 15.40 -18.90 -1.36
N PHE A 210 15.71 -17.99 -0.42
CA PHE A 210 16.38 -16.73 -0.71
C PHE A 210 17.76 -16.92 -1.37
N ASP A 211 18.56 -17.88 -0.87
CA ASP A 211 19.88 -18.17 -1.43
C ASP A 211 19.78 -18.70 -2.86
N GLN A 212 18.80 -19.54 -3.15
CA GLN A 212 18.52 -20.01 -4.50
C GLN A 212 18.09 -18.87 -5.43
N TYR A 213 17.24 -17.96 -4.94
CA TYR A 213 16.85 -16.76 -5.68
C TYR A 213 18.07 -15.91 -6.05
N LEU A 214 18.95 -15.61 -5.09
CA LEU A 214 20.17 -14.85 -5.33
C LEU A 214 21.10 -15.55 -6.32
N LYS A 215 21.25 -16.87 -6.19
CA LYS A 215 22.09 -17.67 -7.09
C LYS A 215 21.61 -17.64 -8.53
N VAL A 216 20.30 -17.73 -8.76
CA VAL A 216 19.70 -17.63 -10.09
C VAL A 216 19.91 -16.23 -10.69
N ARG A 217 19.87 -15.17 -9.86
CA ARG A 217 20.10 -13.79 -10.31
C ARG A 217 21.58 -13.41 -10.42
N GLY A 218 22.50 -14.24 -9.92
CA GLY A 218 23.92 -13.92 -9.87
C GLY A 218 24.23 -12.71 -8.99
N GLN A 219 23.47 -12.50 -7.92
CA GLN A 219 23.58 -11.34 -7.02
C GLN A 219 24.09 -11.73 -5.64
N THR A 220 24.84 -10.82 -5.00
CA THR A 220 25.15 -10.92 -3.57
C THR A 220 24.00 -10.37 -2.72
N VAL A 221 23.98 -10.72 -1.44
CA VAL A 221 23.01 -10.17 -0.46
C VAL A 221 23.08 -8.64 -0.39
N GLU A 222 24.28 -8.08 -0.45
CA GLU A 222 24.48 -6.62 -0.40
C GLU A 222 23.94 -5.92 -1.63
N GLN A 223 24.22 -6.46 -2.81
CA GLN A 223 23.67 -5.94 -4.07
C GLN A 223 22.15 -5.98 -4.07
N PHE A 224 21.57 -7.10 -3.61
CA PHE A 224 20.13 -7.22 -3.49
C PHE A 224 19.52 -6.20 -2.52
N ARG A 225 20.13 -6.01 -1.33
CA ARG A 225 19.67 -5.01 -0.35
C ARG A 225 19.71 -3.60 -0.90
N THR A 226 20.80 -3.24 -1.58
CA THR A 226 20.97 -1.91 -2.21
C THR A 226 19.90 -1.70 -3.28
N GLU A 227 19.69 -2.68 -4.15
CA GLU A 227 18.66 -2.62 -5.19
C GLU A 227 17.25 -2.51 -4.58
N LEU A 228 16.94 -3.34 -3.59
CA LEU A 228 15.64 -3.31 -2.91
C LEU A 228 15.39 -1.96 -2.21
N HIS A 229 16.42 -1.38 -1.58
CA HIS A 229 16.31 -0.07 -0.94
C HIS A 229 16.01 1.02 -1.97
N ALA A 230 16.74 1.05 -3.09
CA ALA A 230 16.51 2.02 -4.15
C ALA A 230 15.10 1.86 -4.78
N GLN A 231 14.67 0.62 -5.01
CA GLN A 231 13.33 0.34 -5.51
C GLN A 231 12.23 0.76 -4.51
N ALA A 232 12.44 0.50 -3.22
CA ALA A 232 11.50 0.89 -2.17
C ALA A 232 11.39 2.41 -2.07
N GLU A 233 12.50 3.15 -2.12
CA GLU A 233 12.49 4.61 -2.12
C GLU A 233 11.78 5.16 -3.36
N GLN A 234 12.07 4.65 -4.54
CA GLN A 234 11.42 5.12 -5.78
C GLN A 234 9.94 4.82 -5.80
N LYS A 235 9.51 3.65 -5.28
CA LYS A 235 8.11 3.31 -5.12
C LYS A 235 7.40 4.25 -4.13
N LEU A 236 8.05 4.56 -3.01
CA LEU A 236 7.55 5.55 -2.05
C LEU A 236 7.35 6.91 -2.72
N ARG A 237 8.35 7.40 -3.45
CA ARG A 237 8.26 8.65 -4.23
C ARG A 237 7.10 8.61 -5.22
N GLY A 238 6.86 7.48 -5.90
CA GLY A 238 5.72 7.29 -6.79
C GLY A 238 4.39 7.44 -6.07
N ASN A 239 4.23 6.82 -4.91
CA ASN A 239 3.02 6.94 -4.11
C ASN A 239 2.77 8.36 -3.60
N LEU A 240 3.83 9.05 -3.14
CA LEU A 240 3.74 10.47 -2.76
C LEU A 240 3.43 11.37 -3.97
N GLY A 241 4.04 11.05 -5.13
CA GLY A 241 3.76 11.71 -6.40
C GLY A 241 2.29 11.63 -6.82
N LEU A 242 1.61 10.50 -6.56
CA LEU A 242 0.17 10.38 -6.84
C LEU A 242 -0.66 11.34 -5.99
N LEU A 243 -0.32 11.56 -4.71
CA LEU A 243 -1.00 12.57 -3.89
C LEU A 243 -0.76 13.99 -4.42
N MET A 244 0.46 14.27 -4.92
CA MET A 244 0.78 15.56 -5.54
C MET A 244 0.01 15.77 -6.85
N VAL A 245 -0.18 14.71 -7.66
CA VAL A 245 -1.02 14.75 -8.86
C VAL A 245 -2.48 14.99 -8.45
N ALA A 246 -2.98 14.29 -7.44
CA ALA A 246 -4.35 14.47 -6.96
C ALA A 246 -4.62 15.90 -6.48
N GLU A 247 -3.63 16.55 -5.86
CA GLU A 247 -3.74 17.96 -5.46
C GLU A 247 -3.76 18.90 -6.67
N ARG A 248 -2.82 18.71 -7.60
CA ARG A 248 -2.70 19.57 -8.80
C ARG A 248 -3.90 19.49 -9.74
N GLU A 249 -4.47 18.30 -9.88
CA GLU A 249 -5.58 18.01 -10.81
C GLU A 249 -6.95 17.99 -10.12
N HIS A 250 -7.01 18.42 -8.84
CA HIS A 250 -8.26 18.48 -8.06
C HIS A 250 -9.03 17.16 -8.01
N LEU A 251 -8.29 16.03 -7.80
CA LEU A 251 -8.85 14.69 -7.83
C LEU A 251 -9.27 14.16 -6.44
N TRP A 252 -9.20 14.99 -5.42
CA TRP A 252 -9.63 14.61 -4.08
C TRP A 252 -11.13 14.31 -4.05
N PRO A 253 -11.55 13.23 -3.38
CA PRO A 253 -12.96 12.93 -3.22
C PRO A 253 -13.66 13.93 -2.29
N THR A 254 -14.95 14.07 -2.44
CA THR A 254 -15.81 14.76 -1.47
C THR A 254 -15.97 13.90 -0.20
N ASP A 255 -16.31 14.54 0.91
CA ASP A 255 -16.51 13.83 2.17
C ASP A 255 -17.63 12.78 2.07
N ALA A 256 -18.70 13.06 1.32
CA ALA A 256 -19.78 12.11 1.05
C ALA A 256 -19.31 10.85 0.31
N GLU A 257 -18.39 10.99 -0.66
CA GLU A 257 -17.78 9.85 -1.35
C GLU A 257 -16.91 9.01 -0.40
N VAL A 258 -16.18 9.67 0.49
CA VAL A 258 -15.35 8.99 1.50
C VAL A 258 -16.21 8.23 2.50
N GLU A 259 -17.29 8.83 3.01
CA GLU A 259 -18.22 8.18 3.93
C GLU A 259 -18.88 6.96 3.29
N ALA A 260 -19.34 7.07 2.04
CA ALA A 260 -19.92 5.96 1.30
C ALA A 260 -18.92 4.80 1.10
N ALA A 261 -17.66 5.12 0.79
CA ALA A 261 -16.60 4.13 0.63
C ALA A 261 -16.22 3.49 1.99
N LEU A 262 -16.20 4.29 3.06
CA LEU A 262 -15.85 3.84 4.41
C LEU A 262 -16.84 2.79 4.94
N ALA A 263 -18.13 2.87 4.58
CA ALA A 263 -19.14 1.90 4.94
C ALA A 263 -18.81 0.47 4.44
N HIS A 264 -18.10 0.35 3.32
CA HIS A 264 -17.71 -0.91 2.69
C HIS A 264 -16.22 -1.24 2.83
N TRP A 265 -15.48 -0.37 3.51
CA TRP A 265 -14.04 -0.54 3.63
C TRP A 265 -13.67 -1.73 4.52
N LYS A 266 -12.79 -2.59 4.02
CA LYS A 266 -12.31 -3.82 4.68
C LYS A 266 -10.87 -3.69 5.22
N GLY A 267 -10.30 -2.50 5.17
CA GLY A 267 -8.96 -2.24 5.70
C GLY A 267 -8.93 -2.30 7.23
N GLU A 268 -7.71 -2.34 7.76
CA GLU A 268 -7.48 -2.31 9.20
C GLU A 268 -8.00 -1.01 9.80
N ARG A 269 -8.89 -1.13 10.78
CA ARG A 269 -9.49 0.00 11.49
C ARG A 269 -8.53 0.52 12.55
N THR A 270 -8.47 1.84 12.66
CA THR A 270 -7.72 2.54 13.67
C THR A 270 -8.65 3.47 14.46
N PHE A 271 -8.57 4.77 14.26
CA PHE A 271 -9.54 5.72 14.81
C PHE A 271 -10.21 6.51 13.67
N PRO A 272 -11.44 7.05 13.87
CA PRO A 272 -12.28 7.54 12.79
C PRO A 272 -11.61 8.52 11.82
N ALA A 273 -10.89 9.53 12.33
CA ALA A 273 -10.25 10.53 11.47
C ALA A 273 -9.12 9.93 10.62
N ASN A 274 -8.37 8.94 11.16
CA ASN A 274 -7.33 8.27 10.40
C ASN A 274 -7.90 7.29 9.35
N ASP A 275 -8.99 6.57 9.70
CA ASP A 275 -9.71 5.71 8.76
C ASP A 275 -10.27 6.54 7.60
N PHE A 276 -10.87 7.70 7.91
CA PHE A 276 -11.34 8.64 6.91
C PHE A 276 -10.21 9.12 5.98
N ARG A 277 -9.06 9.50 6.56
CA ARG A 277 -7.86 9.88 5.80
C ARG A 277 -7.40 8.76 4.87
N LYS A 278 -7.28 7.52 5.36
CA LYS A 278 -6.85 6.36 4.56
C LYS A 278 -7.74 6.16 3.34
N VAL A 279 -9.05 6.17 3.54
CA VAL A 279 -10.02 6.01 2.44
C VAL A 279 -9.96 7.17 1.47
N ARG A 280 -9.91 8.42 1.98
CA ARG A 280 -9.78 9.63 1.16
C ARG A 280 -8.55 9.59 0.27
N GLN A 281 -7.38 9.26 0.83
CA GLN A 281 -6.13 9.14 0.08
C GLN A 281 -6.15 7.96 -0.89
N GLY A 282 -6.78 6.85 -0.52
CA GLY A 282 -6.94 5.70 -1.41
C GLY A 282 -7.71 6.06 -2.68
N ILE A 283 -8.84 6.76 -2.53
CA ILE A 283 -9.65 7.23 -3.68
C ILE A 283 -8.86 8.24 -4.52
N ALA A 284 -8.23 9.23 -3.87
CA ALA A 284 -7.43 10.24 -4.56
C ALA A 284 -6.27 9.61 -5.35
N SER A 285 -5.54 8.66 -4.74
CA SER A 285 -4.46 7.94 -5.40
C SER A 285 -4.96 7.10 -6.58
N GLN A 286 -6.11 6.44 -6.44
CA GLN A 286 -6.72 5.68 -7.54
C GLN A 286 -7.06 6.60 -8.73
N ARG A 287 -7.69 7.74 -8.49
CA ARG A 287 -8.00 8.74 -9.52
C ARG A 287 -6.73 9.31 -10.15
N ALA A 288 -5.68 9.54 -9.36
CA ALA A 288 -4.38 9.99 -9.87
C ALA A 288 -3.71 8.94 -10.77
N VAL A 289 -3.80 7.65 -10.43
CA VAL A 289 -3.33 6.55 -11.31
C VAL A 289 -4.07 6.56 -12.64
N GLU A 290 -5.39 6.68 -12.61
CA GLU A 290 -6.22 6.75 -13.82
C GLU A 290 -5.88 7.99 -14.65
N PHE A 291 -5.65 9.14 -14.03
CA PHE A 291 -5.22 10.36 -14.70
C PHE A 291 -3.85 10.18 -15.37
N VAL A 292 -2.84 9.66 -14.65
CA VAL A 292 -1.50 9.40 -15.19
C VAL A 292 -1.56 8.41 -16.35
N GLU A 293 -2.37 7.33 -16.24
CA GLU A 293 -2.56 6.36 -17.31
C GLU A 293 -3.19 7.02 -18.55
N ALA A 294 -4.26 7.81 -18.37
CA ALA A 294 -4.95 8.48 -19.46
C ALA A 294 -4.07 9.49 -20.21
N HIS A 295 -3.08 10.09 -19.53
CA HIS A 295 -2.13 11.04 -20.10
C HIS A 295 -0.76 10.42 -20.40
N SER A 296 -0.70 9.10 -20.52
CA SER A 296 0.50 8.33 -20.88
C SER A 296 0.21 7.40 -22.05
N THR A 297 1.24 6.91 -22.72
CA THR A 297 1.11 5.99 -23.85
C THR A 297 1.47 4.58 -23.40
N LEU A 298 0.47 3.71 -23.29
CA LEU A 298 0.71 2.27 -23.17
C LEU A 298 0.82 1.67 -24.58
N LEU A 299 2.04 1.24 -24.95
CA LEU A 299 2.26 0.58 -26.24
C LEU A 299 1.57 -0.80 -26.22
N PRO A 300 0.74 -1.12 -27.20
CA PRO A 300 -0.01 -2.38 -27.23
C PRO A 300 0.93 -3.59 -27.28
N PRO A 301 0.50 -4.73 -26.72
CA PRO A 301 1.23 -5.99 -26.88
C PRO A 301 1.17 -6.47 -28.33
N PRO A 302 2.04 -7.42 -28.74
CA PRO A 302 1.91 -8.10 -30.03
C PRO A 302 0.50 -8.66 -30.22
N GLU A 303 -0.03 -8.61 -31.46
CA GLU A 303 -1.38 -9.11 -31.76
C GLU A 303 -1.50 -10.63 -31.62
N GLU A 304 -0.41 -11.34 -31.96
CA GLU A 304 -0.37 -12.79 -31.88
C GLU A 304 0.30 -13.30 -30.58
N PRO A 305 -0.13 -14.49 -30.09
CA PRO A 305 0.48 -15.11 -28.94
C PRO A 305 1.99 -15.33 -29.13
N VAL A 306 2.81 -14.79 -28.24
CA VAL A 306 4.24 -15.07 -28.22
C VAL A 306 4.44 -16.41 -27.52
N LEU A 307 4.95 -17.41 -28.29
CA LEU A 307 5.29 -18.71 -27.74
C LEU A 307 6.75 -18.75 -27.28
N GLU A 308 7.02 -19.45 -26.18
CA GLU A 308 8.38 -19.68 -25.70
C GLU A 308 9.08 -20.64 -26.71
N THR A 309 10.11 -20.15 -27.41
CA THR A 309 10.94 -20.99 -28.26
C THR A 309 11.78 -21.89 -27.35
N ILE A 310 11.59 -23.19 -27.46
CA ILE A 310 12.44 -24.18 -26.79
C ILE A 310 13.79 -24.12 -27.51
N ALA A 311 14.82 -23.60 -26.82
CA ALA A 311 16.19 -23.62 -27.28
C ALA A 311 16.83 -24.97 -26.98
#